data_121ca969f959cbcfce2602b71a56e05e
#
_entry.id   121ca969f959cbcfce2602b71a56e05e
#
_cell.length_a   1.000
_cell.length_b   1.000
_cell.length_c   1.000
_cell.angle_alpha   90.00
_cell.angle_beta   90.00
_cell.angle_gamma   90.00
#
_symmetry.space_group_name_H-M   'P 1'
#
loop_
_entity.id
_entity.type
_entity.pdbx_description
1 polymer ?
#
loop_
_entity_poly.entity_id
_entity_poly.type
_entity_poly.pdbx_seq_one_letter_code
_entity_poly.pdbx_strand_id
1 'polypeptide(L)'
;MVEVADALGDMLYILCGTIVSHGMQDVMGDVFRTIQASNMSKLGPDGRPIYRADGKVLKGPGYFKPDIAGALRDAGVELSSAAS
;
A
#
# COMPACT_ATOMS: atom_id res chain seq x y z
N MET A 1 5.78 -23.65 -11.15
CA MET A 1 4.82 -22.52 -11.19
C MET A 1 3.53 -22.85 -10.44
N VAL A 2 3.09 -24.10 -10.44
CA VAL A 2 1.87 -24.50 -9.72
C VAL A 2 1.98 -24.20 -8.23
N GLU A 3 3.11 -24.55 -7.61
CA GLU A 3 3.32 -24.30 -6.17
C GLU A 3 3.36 -22.82 -5.84
N VAL A 4 3.93 -22.02 -6.72
CA VAL A 4 3.97 -20.56 -6.55
C VAL A 4 2.56 -19.98 -6.62
N ALA A 5 1.78 -20.41 -7.61
CA ALA A 5 0.40 -19.96 -7.77
C ALA A 5 -0.46 -20.34 -6.56
N ASP A 6 -0.28 -21.56 -6.06
CA ASP A 6 -1.00 -22.05 -4.88
C ASP A 6 -0.65 -21.20 -3.65
N ALA A 7 0.62 -20.95 -3.42
CA ALA A 7 1.07 -20.13 -2.29
C ALA A 7 0.54 -18.70 -2.38
N LEU A 8 0.60 -18.09 -3.55
CA LEU A 8 0.08 -16.73 -3.76
C LEU A 8 -1.44 -16.68 -3.55
N GLY A 9 -2.16 -17.71 -4.05
CA GLY A 9 -3.60 -17.80 -3.84
C GLY A 9 -3.96 -17.91 -2.37
N ASP A 10 -3.21 -18.71 -1.61
CA ASP A 10 -3.44 -18.83 -0.16
C ASP A 10 -3.17 -17.53 0.57
N MET A 11 -2.09 -16.83 0.20
CA MET A 11 -1.77 -15.53 0.79
C MET A 11 -2.87 -14.50 0.52
N LEU A 12 -3.37 -14.48 -0.72
CA LEU A 12 -4.46 -13.59 -1.09
C LEU A 12 -5.73 -13.92 -0.32
N TYR A 13 -6.05 -15.20 -0.17
CA TYR A 13 -7.22 -15.64 0.58
C TYR A 13 -7.16 -15.17 2.03
N ILE A 14 -6.01 -15.37 2.69
CA ILE A 14 -5.81 -14.93 4.07
C ILE A 14 -5.91 -13.41 4.19
N LEU A 15 -5.29 -12.70 3.25
CA LEU A 15 -5.33 -11.23 3.22
C LEU A 15 -6.77 -10.72 3.08
N CYS A 16 -7.53 -11.27 2.14
CA CYS A 16 -8.92 -10.89 1.95
C CYS A 16 -9.76 -11.18 3.19
N GLY A 17 -9.52 -12.31 3.85
CA GLY A 17 -10.20 -12.64 5.10
C GLY A 17 -9.91 -11.63 6.20
N THR A 18 -8.66 -11.19 6.30
CA THR A 18 -8.26 -10.18 7.27
C THR A 18 -8.93 -8.83 6.98
N ILE A 19 -8.98 -8.43 5.71
CA ILE A 19 -9.65 -7.20 5.29
C ILE A 19 -11.12 -7.20 5.72
N VAL A 20 -11.81 -8.30 5.45
CA VAL A 20 -13.22 -8.45 5.80
C VAL A 20 -13.42 -8.48 7.31
N SER A 21 -12.53 -9.18 8.05
CA SER A 21 -12.59 -9.25 9.51
C SER A 21 -12.50 -7.89 10.18
N HIS A 22 -11.75 -6.96 9.57
CA HIS A 22 -11.61 -5.60 10.08
C HIS A 22 -12.62 -4.64 9.47
N GLY A 23 -13.54 -5.11 8.62
CA GLY A 23 -14.54 -4.27 8.01
C GLY A 23 -13.98 -3.28 6.99
N MET A 24 -12.85 -3.59 6.36
CA MET A 24 -12.14 -2.67 5.48
C MET A 24 -12.36 -2.94 3.99
N GLN A 25 -13.29 -3.84 3.65
CA GLN A 25 -13.51 -4.22 2.25
C GLN A 25 -13.91 -3.04 1.36
N ASP A 26 -14.58 -2.04 1.92
CA ASP A 26 -15.05 -0.90 1.12
C ASP A 26 -14.02 0.22 1.01
N VAL A 27 -12.97 0.19 1.83
CA VAL A 27 -11.96 1.27 1.86
C VAL A 27 -10.59 0.81 1.37
N MET A 28 -10.35 -0.50 1.26
CA MET A 28 -9.02 -1.02 0.94
C MET A 28 -8.54 -0.58 -0.44
N GLY A 29 -9.45 -0.40 -1.40
CA GLY A 29 -9.09 0.13 -2.71
C GLY A 29 -8.46 1.52 -2.62
N ASP A 30 -9.03 2.40 -1.82
CA ASP A 30 -8.50 3.75 -1.62
C ASP A 30 -7.17 3.72 -0.86
N VAL A 31 -7.06 2.86 0.15
CA VAL A 31 -5.80 2.67 0.87
C VAL A 31 -4.71 2.19 -0.08
N PHE A 32 -5.02 1.20 -0.91
CA PHE A 32 -4.05 0.67 -1.88
C PHE A 32 -3.62 1.75 -2.87
N ARG A 33 -4.55 2.53 -3.42
CA ARG A 33 -4.21 3.61 -4.34
C ARG A 33 -3.32 4.65 -3.70
N THR A 34 -3.55 4.95 -2.43
CA THR A 34 -2.73 5.90 -1.67
C THR A 34 -1.29 5.38 -1.53
N ILE A 35 -1.13 4.08 -1.22
CA ILE A 35 0.18 3.44 -1.13
C ILE A 35 0.85 3.39 -2.50
N GLN A 36 0.10 3.05 -3.54
CA GLN A 36 0.62 2.98 -4.91
C GLN A 36 1.15 4.34 -5.36
N ALA A 37 0.41 5.41 -5.11
CA ALA A 37 0.84 6.76 -5.46
C ALA A 37 2.13 7.13 -4.75
N SER A 38 2.23 6.81 -3.46
CA SER A 38 3.46 7.03 -2.69
C SER A 38 4.64 6.24 -3.28
N ASN A 39 4.42 4.97 -3.58
CA ASN A 39 5.48 4.13 -4.16
C ASN A 39 5.93 4.66 -5.52
N MET A 40 5.01 5.08 -6.36
CA MET A 40 5.35 5.66 -7.66
C MET A 40 6.07 7.00 -7.53
N SER A 41 5.85 7.74 -6.44
CA SER A 41 6.53 9.01 -6.21
C SER A 41 8.01 8.85 -5.85
N LYS A 42 8.47 7.62 -5.60
CA LYS A 42 9.89 7.33 -5.38
C LYS A 42 10.71 7.41 -6.65
N LEU A 43 10.07 7.37 -7.81
CA LEU A 43 10.76 7.38 -9.10
C LEU A 43 11.46 8.73 -9.33
N GLY A 44 12.54 8.71 -10.13
CA GLY A 44 13.24 9.90 -10.53
C GLY A 44 12.44 10.71 -11.56
N PRO A 45 12.97 11.90 -11.95
CA PRO A 45 12.29 12.75 -12.94
C PRO A 45 12.07 12.08 -14.29
N ASP A 46 12.87 11.05 -14.62
CA ASP A 46 12.75 10.29 -15.85
C ASP A 46 11.72 9.16 -15.77
N GLY A 47 11.01 9.03 -14.63
CA GLY A 47 10.03 7.98 -14.41
C GLY A 47 10.65 6.63 -14.07
N ARG A 48 11.95 6.58 -13.78
CA ARG A 48 12.67 5.35 -13.48
C ARG A 48 13.09 5.30 -12.02
N PRO A 49 13.23 4.08 -11.45
CA PRO A 49 13.74 3.95 -10.08
C PRO A 49 15.17 4.47 -9.97
N ILE A 50 15.46 5.06 -8.83
CA ILE A 50 16.82 5.46 -8.48
C ILE A 50 17.35 4.41 -7.51
N TYR A 51 18.50 3.83 -7.83
CA TYR A 51 19.07 2.74 -7.03
C TYR A 51 20.29 3.21 -6.25
N ARG A 52 20.36 2.72 -5.02
CA ARG A 52 21.57 2.83 -4.21
C ARG A 52 22.59 1.80 -4.69
N ALA A 53 23.85 1.95 -4.28
CA ALA A 53 24.94 1.05 -4.71
C ALA A 53 24.65 -0.42 -4.37
N ASP A 54 23.90 -0.69 -3.30
CA ASP A 54 23.52 -2.04 -2.89
C ASP A 54 22.26 -2.57 -3.57
N GLY A 55 21.71 -1.84 -4.55
CA GLY A 55 20.52 -2.21 -5.28
C GLY A 55 19.20 -1.78 -4.67
N LYS A 56 19.22 -1.13 -3.51
CA LYS A 56 18.00 -0.65 -2.86
C LYS A 56 17.46 0.58 -3.60
N VAL A 57 16.14 0.62 -3.81
CA VAL A 57 15.47 1.76 -4.43
C VAL A 57 15.47 2.94 -3.46
N LEU A 58 15.97 4.08 -3.93
CA LEU A 58 15.97 5.32 -3.19
C LEU A 58 14.71 6.14 -3.48
N LYS A 59 14.37 7.04 -2.57
CA LYS A 59 13.27 7.97 -2.75
C LYS A 59 13.71 9.10 -3.68
N GLY A 60 12.96 9.32 -4.77
CA GLY A 60 13.22 10.41 -5.69
C GLY A 60 12.85 11.77 -5.10
N PRO A 61 13.17 12.86 -5.82
CA PRO A 61 12.94 14.21 -5.30
C PRO A 61 11.46 14.56 -5.11
N GLY A 62 10.56 13.88 -5.81
CA GLY A 62 9.12 14.10 -5.68
C GLY A 62 8.43 13.20 -4.69
N TYR A 63 9.20 12.43 -3.88
CA TYR A 63 8.60 11.46 -2.97
C TYR A 63 7.72 12.11 -1.91
N PHE A 64 6.56 11.48 -1.65
CA PHE A 64 5.69 11.82 -0.53
C PHE A 64 5.23 10.55 0.17
N LYS A 65 5.00 10.67 1.49
CA LYS A 65 4.51 9.55 2.30
C LYS A 65 3.04 9.28 1.99
N PRO A 66 2.57 8.02 2.10
CA PRO A 66 1.15 7.74 1.94
C PRO A 66 0.37 8.30 3.13
N ASP A 67 -0.72 9.03 2.84
CA ASP A 67 -1.62 9.55 3.86
C ASP A 67 -2.74 8.55 4.10
N ILE A 68 -2.42 7.47 4.80
CA ILE A 68 -3.38 6.39 5.08
C ILE A 68 -4.53 6.91 5.95
N ALA A 69 -4.20 7.71 6.97
CA ALA A 69 -5.22 8.28 7.86
C ALA A 69 -6.20 9.15 7.06
N GLY A 70 -5.70 9.95 6.12
CA GLY A 70 -6.55 10.76 5.25
C GLY A 70 -7.46 9.92 4.39
N ALA A 71 -6.94 8.84 3.80
CA ALA A 71 -7.75 7.93 2.99
C ALA A 71 -8.88 7.31 3.79
N LEU A 72 -8.61 6.91 5.04
CA LEU A 72 -9.62 6.33 5.92
C LEU A 72 -10.67 7.36 6.31
N ARG A 73 -10.25 8.58 6.68
CA ARG A 73 -11.18 9.65 7.03
C ARG A 73 -12.08 10.03 5.86
N ASP A 74 -11.51 10.13 4.66
CA ASP A 74 -12.28 10.49 3.46
C ASP A 74 -13.31 9.44 3.12
N ALA A 75 -13.05 8.18 3.49
CA ALA A 75 -13.98 7.08 3.30
C ALA A 75 -15.02 6.97 4.44
N GLY A 76 -14.96 7.85 5.42
CA GLY A 76 -15.91 7.86 6.52
C GLY A 76 -15.53 6.96 7.69
N VAL A 77 -14.30 6.43 7.71
CA VAL A 77 -13.84 5.61 8.82
C VAL A 77 -13.45 6.50 9.99
N GLU A 78 -14.05 6.24 11.16
CA GLU A 78 -13.72 6.95 12.37
C GLU A 78 -12.38 6.48 12.93
N LEU A 79 -11.48 7.43 13.18
CA LEU A 79 -10.17 7.13 13.75
C LEU A 79 -10.18 7.51 15.22
N SER A 80 -10.01 6.52 16.09
CA SER A 80 -9.93 6.75 17.52
C SER A 80 -8.48 6.99 17.92
N SER A 81 -8.21 8.09 18.60
CA SER A 81 -6.88 8.37 19.12
C SER A 81 -6.43 7.33 20.14
N ALA A 82 -7.36 6.74 20.86
CA ALA A 82 -7.06 5.72 21.87
C ALA A 82 -6.71 4.38 21.22
N ALA A 83 -7.15 4.13 19.99
CA ALA A 83 -6.90 2.89 19.28
C ALA A 83 -5.70 2.98 18.34
N SER A 84 -5.21 4.17 18.11
CA SER A 84 -4.10 4.40 17.20
C SER A 84 -2.73 4.18 17.83
#